data_3ddae530dedc5c546561e6365c35613e
#
_entry.id   3ddae530dedc5c546561e6365c35613e
#
_cell.length_a   1.000
_cell.length_b   1.000
_cell.length_c   1.000
_cell.angle_alpha   90.00
_cell.angle_beta   90.00
_cell.angle_gamma   90.00
#
_symmetry.space_group_name_H-M   'P 1'
#
loop_
_entity.id
_entity.type
_entity.pdbx_description
1 polymer ?
#
loop_
_entity_poly.entity_id
_entity_poly.type
_entity_poly.pdbx_seq_one_letter_code
_entity_poly.pdbx_strand_id
1 'polypeptide(L)'
;MTKAEMAAALINTRSLPAGLGWLQEQATEARAYDALNPYPAFHFRDWKSENRGPLPRCMPIAKSVINRGAKWLFGKPLQLHVAENTDLETFLRDMWRKNKMGARLVAMARAAALDGGVALKFSYDETARVPLSIQSLSLVDEVRLFYDPHNCDEMLMARIQYSYFDAVAGKTMWYREEWTAEEEIHYYPVADEALTISPGSARVYMSYSRTNPDTYEGWTISSQGANPFGLIPVAHIKNVETDDLYGTGDLWDLYRVLDRVHLPIT
;
A
#
# COMPACT_ATOMS: atom_id res chain seq x y z
N MET A 1 15.76 -20.07 16.51
CA MET A 1 15.28 -18.67 16.68
C MET A 1 13.78 -18.75 16.81
N THR A 2 13.21 -18.22 17.87
CA THR A 2 11.75 -18.15 18.08
C THR A 2 11.15 -17.07 17.17
N LYS A 3 9.82 -17.09 17.00
CA LYS A 3 9.12 -16.05 16.22
C LYS A 3 9.32 -14.65 16.82
N ALA A 4 9.27 -14.54 18.15
CA ALA A 4 9.57 -13.30 18.85
C ALA A 4 10.98 -12.79 18.58
N GLU A 5 11.99 -13.67 18.59
CA GLU A 5 13.36 -13.31 18.22
C GLU A 5 13.47 -12.87 16.75
N MET A 6 12.73 -13.53 15.83
CA MET A 6 12.67 -13.12 14.43
C MET A 6 12.01 -11.75 14.28
N ALA A 7 10.86 -11.53 14.94
CA ALA A 7 10.17 -10.24 14.90
C ALA A 7 11.05 -9.12 15.48
N ALA A 8 11.69 -9.35 16.62
CA ALA A 8 12.60 -8.39 17.23
C ALA A 8 13.81 -8.04 16.33
N ALA A 9 14.33 -9.01 15.58
CA ALA A 9 15.41 -8.79 14.62
C ALA A 9 14.98 -7.95 13.40
N LEU A 10 13.68 -7.90 13.10
CA LEU A 10 13.13 -7.08 12.01
C LEU A 10 12.91 -5.62 12.41
N ILE A 11 12.82 -5.34 13.71
CA ILE A 11 12.64 -3.97 14.21
C ILE A 11 13.79 -3.09 13.74
N ASN A 12 13.45 -1.93 13.20
CA ASN A 12 14.42 -0.97 12.63
C ASN A 12 15.36 -1.54 11.55
N THR A 13 15.03 -2.70 10.96
CA THR A 13 15.82 -3.24 9.85
C THR A 13 15.69 -2.35 8.61
N ARG A 14 16.70 -2.37 7.75
CA ARG A 14 16.67 -1.76 6.41
C ARG A 14 16.23 -2.75 5.34
N SER A 15 16.09 -4.00 5.71
CA SER A 15 15.66 -5.01 4.78
C SER A 15 14.25 -4.71 4.30
N LEU A 16 14.02 -4.92 3.02
CA LEU A 16 12.68 -4.87 2.44
C LEU A 16 12.05 -6.27 2.52
N PRO A 17 10.72 -6.34 2.66
CA PRO A 17 10.00 -7.61 2.59
C PRO A 17 10.27 -8.33 1.27
N ALA A 18 10.30 -9.66 1.31
CA ALA A 18 10.38 -10.48 0.11
C ALA A 18 9.19 -10.18 -0.83
N GLY A 19 9.44 -10.14 -2.14
CA GLY A 19 8.40 -9.89 -3.16
C GLY A 19 7.96 -8.43 -3.32
N LEU A 20 8.37 -7.53 -2.43
CA LEU A 20 7.94 -6.11 -2.51
C LEU A 20 8.37 -5.44 -3.82
N GLY A 21 9.58 -5.71 -4.30
CA GLY A 21 10.07 -5.13 -5.55
C GLY A 21 9.20 -5.50 -6.75
N TRP A 22 8.82 -6.76 -6.85
CA TRP A 22 7.91 -7.25 -7.88
C TRP A 22 6.51 -6.61 -7.76
N LEU A 23 5.97 -6.50 -6.54
CA LEU A 23 4.70 -5.82 -6.30
C LEU A 23 4.75 -4.35 -6.74
N GLN A 24 5.83 -3.64 -6.43
CA GLN A 24 6.02 -2.25 -6.82
C GLN A 24 6.09 -2.07 -8.34
N GLU A 25 6.72 -3.01 -9.04
CA GLU A 25 6.80 -3.02 -10.50
C GLU A 25 5.41 -3.18 -11.12
N GLN A 26 4.65 -4.20 -10.69
CA GLN A 26 3.27 -4.44 -11.13
C GLN A 26 2.37 -3.22 -10.88
N ALA A 27 2.39 -2.69 -9.67
CA ALA A 27 1.55 -1.56 -9.30
C ALA A 27 1.90 -0.30 -10.09
N THR A 28 3.18 -0.07 -10.41
CA THR A 28 3.63 1.06 -11.22
C THR A 28 3.03 0.98 -12.61
N GLU A 29 3.05 -0.18 -13.25
CA GLU A 29 2.43 -0.41 -14.54
C GLU A 29 0.91 -0.23 -14.48
N ALA A 30 0.25 -0.88 -13.53
CA ALA A 30 -1.20 -0.80 -13.38
C ALA A 30 -1.70 0.63 -13.17
N ARG A 31 -1.03 1.39 -12.31
CA ARG A 31 -1.34 2.79 -12.02
C ARG A 31 -1.12 3.69 -13.22
N ALA A 32 -0.10 3.41 -14.04
CA ALA A 32 0.15 4.16 -15.27
C ALA A 32 -1.01 3.98 -16.27
N TYR A 33 -1.53 2.76 -16.42
CA TYR A 33 -2.71 2.49 -17.25
C TYR A 33 -3.98 3.14 -16.71
N ASP A 34 -4.22 3.07 -15.39
CA ASP A 34 -5.40 3.72 -14.76
C ASP A 34 -5.33 5.25 -14.91
N ALA A 35 -4.16 5.84 -14.81
CA ALA A 35 -3.93 7.26 -15.00
C ALA A 35 -4.00 7.73 -16.46
N LEU A 36 -4.17 6.82 -17.42
CA LEU A 36 -4.08 7.09 -18.87
C LEU A 36 -2.73 7.69 -19.27
N ASN A 37 -1.69 7.39 -18.53
CA ASN A 37 -0.33 7.81 -18.78
C ASN A 37 0.63 6.61 -18.76
N PRO A 38 0.57 5.70 -19.74
CA PRO A 38 1.41 4.52 -19.79
C PRO A 38 2.89 4.82 -20.03
N TYR A 39 3.24 6.07 -20.39
CA TYR A 39 4.61 6.46 -20.76
C TYR A 39 5.70 6.15 -19.71
N PRO A 40 5.47 6.30 -18.39
CA PRO A 40 6.47 5.94 -17.40
C PRO A 40 6.74 4.44 -17.32
N ALA A 41 5.71 3.61 -17.56
CA ALA A 41 5.79 2.16 -17.50
C ALA A 41 6.32 1.55 -18.80
N PHE A 42 6.09 2.24 -19.95
CA PHE A 42 6.50 1.73 -21.25
C PHE A 42 7.88 2.20 -21.67
N HIS A 43 8.55 1.34 -22.39
CA HIS A 43 9.72 1.66 -23.24
C HIS A 43 9.36 2.59 -24.42
N PHE A 44 8.36 3.46 -24.26
CA PHE A 44 8.07 4.55 -25.21
C PHE A 44 9.22 5.55 -25.38
N ARG A 45 10.28 5.34 -24.62
CA ARG A 45 11.53 6.03 -24.83
C ARG A 45 12.02 5.82 -26.26
N ASP A 46 11.91 4.60 -26.75
CA ASP A 46 12.33 4.22 -28.10
C ASP A 46 11.35 4.78 -29.14
N TRP A 47 10.05 4.84 -28.83
CA TRP A 47 9.05 5.48 -29.67
C TRP A 47 9.33 6.95 -29.91
N LYS A 48 9.67 7.72 -28.87
CA LYS A 48 10.00 9.15 -29.00
C LYS A 48 11.28 9.40 -29.77
N SER A 49 12.26 8.51 -29.69
CA SER A 49 13.53 8.62 -30.39
C SER A 49 13.44 8.18 -31.85
N GLU A 50 12.63 7.20 -32.18
CA GLU A 50 12.56 6.56 -33.49
C GLU A 50 11.39 7.04 -34.34
N ASN A 51 10.24 7.33 -33.74
CA ASN A 51 9.04 7.75 -34.45
C ASN A 51 8.58 9.13 -34.00
N ARG A 52 8.77 10.12 -34.82
CA ARG A 52 8.26 11.49 -34.61
C ARG A 52 6.76 11.65 -34.86
N GLY A 53 5.99 10.55 -34.76
CA GLY A 53 4.54 10.54 -34.94
C GLY A 53 3.77 11.15 -33.77
N PRO A 54 2.47 11.37 -33.92
CA PRO A 54 1.62 11.86 -32.84
C PRO A 54 1.61 10.83 -31.69
N LEU A 55 1.53 11.34 -30.44
CA LEU A 55 1.45 10.50 -29.24
C LEU A 55 0.26 9.54 -29.35
N PRO A 56 0.45 8.24 -29.01
CA PRO A 56 -0.63 7.29 -29.05
C PRO A 56 -1.76 7.72 -28.10
N ARG A 57 -2.99 7.54 -28.52
CA ARG A 57 -4.17 7.85 -27.71
C ARG A 57 -4.39 6.71 -26.73
N CYS A 58 -4.38 7.02 -25.43
CA CYS A 58 -4.69 6.05 -24.39
C CYS A 58 -6.21 5.87 -24.31
N MET A 59 -6.68 4.64 -24.47
CA MET A 59 -8.08 4.29 -24.22
C MET A 59 -8.29 3.98 -22.75
N PRO A 60 -9.38 4.43 -22.09
CA PRO A 60 -9.64 4.21 -20.68
C PRO A 60 -10.15 2.78 -20.37
N ILE A 61 -9.61 1.76 -21.05
CA ILE A 61 -10.05 0.37 -20.92
C ILE A 61 -9.70 -0.13 -19.53
N ALA A 62 -8.45 -0.01 -19.11
CA ALA A 62 -7.98 -0.43 -17.80
C ALA A 62 -8.80 0.20 -16.67
N LYS A 63 -8.96 1.51 -16.70
CA LYS A 63 -9.78 2.26 -15.75
C LYS A 63 -11.24 1.79 -15.75
N SER A 64 -11.80 1.45 -16.92
CA SER A 64 -13.18 0.96 -17.03
C SER A 64 -13.34 -0.43 -16.43
N VAL A 65 -12.37 -1.32 -16.65
CA VAL A 65 -12.35 -2.68 -16.07
C VAL A 65 -12.33 -2.60 -14.55
N ILE A 66 -11.35 -1.89 -13.99
CA ILE A 66 -11.19 -1.73 -12.54
C ILE A 66 -12.43 -1.08 -11.90
N ASN A 67 -12.93 0.01 -12.48
CA ASN A 67 -14.12 0.68 -11.95
C ASN A 67 -15.36 -0.22 -11.98
N ARG A 68 -15.51 -1.04 -13.01
CA ARG A 68 -16.63 -1.98 -13.12
C ARG A 68 -16.51 -3.09 -12.09
N GLY A 69 -15.33 -3.69 -11.93
CA GLY A 69 -15.04 -4.70 -10.91
C GLY A 69 -15.35 -4.20 -9.50
N ALA A 70 -14.80 -3.06 -9.11
CA ALA A 70 -15.03 -2.45 -7.80
C ALA A 70 -16.52 -2.14 -7.54
N LYS A 71 -17.25 -1.67 -8.56
CA LYS A 71 -18.68 -1.40 -8.45
C LYS A 71 -19.51 -2.69 -8.36
N TRP A 72 -19.10 -3.76 -9.01
CA TRP A 72 -19.79 -5.05 -8.88
C TRP A 72 -19.64 -5.64 -7.50
N LEU A 73 -18.46 -5.55 -6.90
CA LEU A 73 -18.19 -6.05 -5.56
C LEU A 73 -18.95 -5.24 -4.49
N PHE A 74 -18.92 -3.92 -4.58
CA PHE A 74 -19.39 -3.03 -3.50
C PHE A 74 -20.48 -2.03 -3.97
N GLY A 75 -21.13 -2.29 -5.08
CA GLY A 75 -22.23 -1.43 -5.59
C GLY A 75 -23.50 -1.51 -4.74
N LYS A 76 -23.63 -2.54 -3.91
CA LYS A 76 -24.68 -2.66 -2.89
C LYS A 76 -24.04 -2.55 -1.50
N PRO A 77 -24.76 -1.92 -0.53
CA PRO A 77 -24.28 -1.87 0.85
C PRO A 77 -24.09 -3.27 1.43
N LEU A 78 -22.93 -3.51 2.04
CA LEU A 78 -22.69 -4.70 2.83
C LEU A 78 -23.59 -4.70 4.06
N GLN A 79 -24.25 -5.83 4.31
CA GLN A 79 -25.00 -6.05 5.53
C GLN A 79 -24.16 -6.85 6.50
N LEU A 80 -23.90 -6.27 7.67
CA LEU A 80 -23.24 -6.97 8.77
C LEU A 80 -24.32 -7.65 9.59
N HIS A 81 -24.16 -8.93 9.80
CA HIS A 81 -25.03 -9.74 10.64
C HIS A 81 -24.19 -10.59 11.59
N VAL A 82 -24.54 -10.58 12.86
CA VAL A 82 -23.90 -11.40 13.89
C VAL A 82 -24.98 -12.30 14.51
N ALA A 83 -24.85 -13.60 14.30
CA ALA A 83 -25.78 -14.56 14.87
C ALA A 83 -25.73 -14.47 16.41
N GLU A 84 -26.92 -14.45 17.03
CA GLU A 84 -27.11 -14.53 18.48
C GLU A 84 -26.52 -13.39 19.34
N ASN A 85 -25.94 -12.32 18.73
CA ASN A 85 -25.41 -11.19 19.47
C ASN A 85 -25.80 -9.84 18.84
N THR A 86 -26.95 -9.34 19.23
CA THR A 86 -27.50 -8.06 18.72
C THR A 86 -26.65 -6.84 19.13
N ASP A 87 -26.03 -6.88 20.31
CA ASP A 87 -25.22 -5.76 20.81
C ASP A 87 -23.93 -5.64 19.99
N LEU A 88 -23.28 -6.77 19.73
CA LEU A 88 -22.10 -6.80 18.87
C LEU A 88 -22.44 -6.38 17.42
N GLU A 89 -23.57 -6.82 16.89
CA GLU A 89 -24.03 -6.40 15.56
C GLU A 89 -24.24 -4.89 15.50
N THR A 90 -24.89 -4.33 16.52
CA THR A 90 -25.13 -2.89 16.61
C THR A 90 -23.82 -2.11 16.71
N PHE A 91 -22.89 -2.57 17.54
CA PHE A 91 -21.54 -1.99 17.65
C PHE A 91 -20.79 -2.01 16.30
N LEU A 92 -20.78 -3.16 15.63
CA LEU A 92 -20.09 -3.31 14.33
C LEU A 92 -20.73 -2.43 13.25
N ARG A 93 -22.06 -2.33 13.18
CA ARG A 93 -22.76 -1.45 12.25
C ARG A 93 -22.45 0.02 12.50
N ASP A 94 -22.38 0.41 13.76
CA ASP A 94 -22.05 1.79 14.16
C ASP A 94 -20.60 2.14 13.80
N MET A 95 -19.66 1.25 14.12
CA MET A 95 -18.26 1.36 13.74
C MET A 95 -18.11 1.47 12.22
N TRP A 96 -18.79 0.60 11.46
CA TRP A 96 -18.80 0.61 10.01
C TRP A 96 -19.28 1.94 9.44
N ARG A 97 -20.37 2.47 9.97
CA ARG A 97 -20.93 3.77 9.58
C ARG A 97 -19.99 4.92 9.92
N LYS A 98 -19.44 4.95 11.15
CA LYS A 98 -18.52 6.00 11.61
C LYS A 98 -17.24 6.05 10.78
N ASN A 99 -16.74 4.91 10.36
CA ASN A 99 -15.58 4.79 9.47
C ASN A 99 -15.91 5.03 7.99
N LYS A 100 -17.17 5.30 7.64
CA LYS A 100 -17.62 5.51 6.25
C LYS A 100 -17.24 4.36 5.31
N MET A 101 -17.28 3.13 5.81
CA MET A 101 -16.78 1.95 5.11
C MET A 101 -17.48 1.71 3.77
N GLY A 102 -18.75 2.03 3.63
CA GLY A 102 -19.47 1.90 2.35
C GLY A 102 -18.83 2.68 1.19
N ALA A 103 -18.30 3.88 1.46
CA ALA A 103 -17.58 4.65 0.45
C ALA A 103 -16.12 4.18 0.30
N ARG A 104 -15.48 3.78 1.40
CA ARG A 104 -14.08 3.34 1.40
C ARG A 104 -13.89 2.00 0.70
N LEU A 105 -14.83 1.06 0.80
CA LEU A 105 -14.71 -0.25 0.17
C LEU A 105 -14.50 -0.18 -1.35
N VAL A 106 -15.20 0.72 -2.03
CA VAL A 106 -15.00 0.91 -3.48
C VAL A 106 -13.59 1.44 -3.78
N ALA A 107 -13.10 2.37 -2.97
CA ALA A 107 -11.75 2.91 -3.13
C ALA A 107 -10.69 1.83 -2.81
N MET A 108 -10.91 1.02 -1.77
CA MET A 108 -10.05 -0.09 -1.39
C MET A 108 -10.01 -1.18 -2.46
N ALA A 109 -11.16 -1.55 -3.03
CA ALA A 109 -11.22 -2.51 -4.13
C ALA A 109 -10.45 -2.00 -5.35
N ARG A 110 -10.55 -0.70 -5.66
CA ARG A 110 -9.75 -0.12 -6.74
C ARG A 110 -8.26 -0.17 -6.45
N ALA A 111 -7.85 0.20 -5.23
CA ALA A 111 -6.45 0.13 -4.83
C ALA A 111 -5.94 -1.32 -4.88
N ALA A 112 -6.71 -2.27 -4.37
CA ALA A 112 -6.36 -3.69 -4.43
C ALA A 112 -6.23 -4.21 -5.86
N ALA A 113 -7.14 -3.82 -6.76
CA ALA A 113 -7.08 -4.20 -8.18
C ALA A 113 -5.85 -3.63 -8.92
N LEU A 114 -5.33 -2.48 -8.48
CA LEU A 114 -4.12 -1.87 -9.03
C LEU A 114 -2.85 -2.42 -8.39
N ASP A 115 -2.84 -2.51 -7.05
CA ASP A 115 -1.64 -2.77 -6.26
C ASP A 115 -1.50 -4.26 -5.87
N GLY A 116 -2.42 -5.12 -6.32
CA GLY A 116 -2.44 -6.54 -5.97
C GLY A 116 -3.06 -6.85 -4.61
N GLY A 117 -3.29 -5.85 -3.78
CA GLY A 117 -3.91 -5.98 -2.47
C GLY A 117 -3.96 -4.65 -1.72
N VAL A 118 -4.47 -4.70 -0.50
CA VAL A 118 -4.57 -3.55 0.39
C VAL A 118 -4.30 -3.99 1.83
N ALA A 119 -3.71 -3.13 2.63
CA ALA A 119 -3.59 -3.33 4.07
C ALA A 119 -4.60 -2.44 4.81
N LEU A 120 -5.20 -3.00 5.85
CA LEU A 120 -6.10 -2.30 6.76
C LEU A 120 -5.44 -2.20 8.12
N LYS A 121 -5.18 -0.98 8.57
CA LYS A 121 -4.75 -0.72 9.95
C LYS A 121 -5.96 -0.45 10.82
N PHE A 122 -6.01 -1.11 11.96
CA PHE A 122 -6.97 -0.87 13.02
C PHE A 122 -6.29 -0.07 14.13
N SER A 123 -6.93 1.00 14.58
CA SER A 123 -6.43 1.82 15.70
C SER A 123 -7.57 2.06 16.67
N TYR A 124 -7.28 1.97 17.97
CA TYR A 124 -8.23 2.23 19.03
C TYR A 124 -7.75 3.42 19.86
N ASP A 125 -8.62 4.41 20.02
CA ASP A 125 -8.43 5.54 20.92
C ASP A 125 -9.77 5.85 21.58
N GLU A 126 -9.86 5.56 22.85
CA GLU A 126 -11.08 5.72 23.64
C GLU A 126 -11.57 7.18 23.68
N THR A 127 -10.63 8.13 23.56
CA THR A 127 -10.94 9.58 23.63
C THR A 127 -11.36 10.13 22.27
N ALA A 128 -11.11 9.40 21.18
CA ALA A 128 -11.45 9.86 19.84
C ALA A 128 -12.96 9.81 19.57
N ARG A 129 -13.44 10.71 18.73
CA ARG A 129 -14.84 10.71 18.26
C ARG A 129 -15.26 9.37 17.63
N VAL A 130 -14.32 8.67 17.02
CA VAL A 130 -14.47 7.32 16.47
C VAL A 130 -13.44 6.44 17.17
N PRO A 131 -13.80 5.77 18.27
CA PRO A 131 -12.87 5.03 19.09
C PRO A 131 -12.11 3.95 18.33
N LEU A 132 -12.78 3.20 17.46
CA LEU A 132 -12.15 2.22 16.58
C LEU A 132 -12.09 2.80 15.16
N SER A 133 -10.91 3.15 14.71
CA SER A 133 -10.68 3.66 13.35
C SER A 133 -10.05 2.60 12.46
N ILE A 134 -10.46 2.60 11.18
CA ILE A 134 -9.93 1.72 10.14
C ILE A 134 -9.29 2.61 9.08
N GLN A 135 -8.01 2.40 8.82
CA GLN A 135 -7.26 3.09 7.79
C GLN A 135 -6.86 2.11 6.70
N SER A 136 -7.12 2.47 5.44
CA SER A 136 -6.62 1.73 4.29
C SER A 136 -5.24 2.24 3.92
N LEU A 137 -4.29 1.35 3.75
CA LEU A 137 -2.90 1.63 3.46
C LEU A 137 -2.48 0.94 2.14
N SER A 138 -1.71 1.64 1.34
CA SER A 138 -1.10 1.08 0.13
C SER A 138 0.01 0.09 0.50
N LEU A 139 -0.06 -1.11 -0.05
CA LEU A 139 1.00 -2.12 0.09
C LEU A 139 2.31 -1.68 -0.57
N VAL A 140 2.22 -0.81 -1.55
CA VAL A 140 3.36 -0.36 -2.36
C VAL A 140 4.09 0.81 -1.70
N ASP A 141 3.31 1.80 -1.22
CA ASP A 141 3.88 3.07 -0.78
C ASP A 141 3.93 3.21 0.75
N GLU A 142 2.95 2.65 1.49
CA GLU A 142 2.70 3.03 2.88
C GLU A 142 2.97 1.93 3.90
N VAL A 143 3.03 0.67 3.49
CA VAL A 143 3.24 -0.42 4.43
C VAL A 143 4.26 -1.45 3.93
N ARG A 144 5.00 -2.04 4.88
CA ARG A 144 5.93 -3.14 4.66
C ARG A 144 5.54 -4.27 5.58
N LEU A 145 5.12 -5.40 5.00
CA LEU A 145 4.67 -6.58 5.73
C LEU A 145 5.76 -7.65 5.69
N PHE A 146 6.18 -8.10 6.85
CA PHE A 146 7.20 -9.11 7.03
C PHE A 146 6.55 -10.39 7.54
N TYR A 147 6.68 -11.46 6.78
CA TYR A 147 6.10 -12.76 7.07
C TYR A 147 7.16 -13.75 7.55
N ASP A 148 6.72 -14.78 8.24
CA ASP A 148 7.59 -15.91 8.58
C ASP A 148 8.03 -16.62 7.29
N PRO A 149 9.33 -16.79 7.04
CA PRO A 149 9.82 -17.47 5.85
C PRO A 149 9.42 -18.95 5.79
N HIS A 150 8.99 -19.54 6.90
CA HIS A 150 8.51 -20.92 7.00
C HIS A 150 6.98 -21.04 7.00
N ASN A 151 6.27 -19.92 7.19
CA ASN A 151 4.82 -19.85 7.19
C ASN A 151 4.35 -18.52 6.63
N CYS A 152 4.14 -18.47 5.31
CA CYS A 152 3.77 -17.24 4.60
C CYS A 152 2.41 -16.65 5.01
N ASP A 153 1.61 -17.37 5.80
CA ASP A 153 0.34 -16.87 6.32
C ASP A 153 0.50 -16.11 7.64
N GLU A 154 1.68 -16.19 8.23
CA GLU A 154 1.95 -15.59 9.54
C GLU A 154 2.80 -14.33 9.43
N MET A 155 2.17 -13.20 9.72
CA MET A 155 2.85 -11.90 9.77
C MET A 155 3.65 -11.77 11.06
N LEU A 156 4.95 -11.49 10.95
CA LEU A 156 5.85 -11.25 12.08
C LEU A 156 5.92 -9.78 12.47
N MET A 157 5.85 -8.88 11.48
CA MET A 157 5.94 -7.44 11.71
C MET A 157 5.24 -6.67 10.58
N ALA A 158 4.58 -5.58 10.94
CA ALA A 158 4.13 -4.56 10.00
C ALA A 158 4.85 -3.25 10.28
N ARG A 159 5.47 -2.67 9.25
CA ARG A 159 6.04 -1.32 9.26
C ARG A 159 5.15 -0.42 8.45
N ILE A 160 4.65 0.64 9.06
CA ILE A 160 3.83 1.65 8.40
C ILE A 160 4.67 2.91 8.28
N GLN A 161 4.81 3.43 7.06
CA GLN A 161 5.58 4.63 6.79
C GLN A 161 4.98 5.39 5.62
N TYR A 162 4.76 6.68 5.79
CA TYR A 162 4.22 7.55 4.75
C TYR A 162 4.64 9.00 4.95
N SER A 163 4.62 9.77 3.88
CA SER A 163 4.86 11.20 3.94
C SER A 163 3.57 11.98 4.14
N TYR A 164 3.64 13.06 4.89
CA TYR A 164 2.55 14.01 5.08
C TYR A 164 3.10 15.44 5.13
N PHE A 165 2.25 16.41 4.77
CA PHE A 165 2.62 17.81 4.91
C PHE A 165 2.28 18.30 6.31
N ASP A 166 3.30 18.73 7.06
CA ASP A 166 3.14 19.34 8.36
C ASP A 166 2.92 20.86 8.16
N ALA A 167 1.70 21.30 8.43
CA ALA A 167 1.32 22.70 8.28
C ALA A 167 2.01 23.63 9.29
N VAL A 168 2.43 23.11 10.44
CA VAL A 168 3.14 23.89 11.47
C VAL A 168 4.61 24.05 11.09
N ALA A 169 5.24 22.98 10.69
CA ALA A 169 6.63 22.98 10.22
C ALA A 169 6.77 23.56 8.80
N GLY A 170 5.67 23.67 8.03
CA GLY A 170 5.67 24.16 6.66
C GLY A 170 6.40 23.27 5.66
N LYS A 171 6.57 21.98 5.96
CA LYS A 171 7.35 21.04 5.15
C LYS A 171 6.77 19.63 5.15
N THR A 172 7.23 18.82 4.20
CA THR A 172 6.88 17.39 4.15
C THR A 172 7.68 16.63 5.18
N MET A 173 6.99 15.85 5.99
CA MET A 173 7.54 14.99 7.02
C MET A 173 7.22 13.54 6.70
N TRP A 174 8.10 12.64 7.12
CA TRP A 174 7.87 11.21 7.08
C TRP A 174 7.48 10.71 8.45
N TYR A 175 6.41 9.92 8.49
CA TYR A 175 5.94 9.17 9.65
C TYR A 175 6.39 7.72 9.55
N ARG A 176 6.74 7.09 10.68
CA ARG A 176 7.02 5.67 10.76
C ARG A 176 6.58 5.10 12.10
N GLU A 177 5.99 3.92 12.03
CA GLU A 177 5.69 3.07 13.16
C GLU A 177 5.90 1.61 12.79
N GLU A 178 6.19 0.77 13.78
CA GLU A 178 6.41 -0.67 13.63
C GLU A 178 5.60 -1.43 14.68
N TRP A 179 4.98 -2.51 14.22
CA TRP A 179 4.12 -3.35 15.03
C TRP A 179 4.54 -4.80 14.91
N THR A 180 4.77 -5.45 16.05
CA THR A 180 4.86 -6.91 16.22
C THR A 180 3.69 -7.38 17.06
N ALA A 181 3.53 -8.67 17.29
CA ALA A 181 2.52 -9.18 18.23
C ALA A 181 2.78 -8.71 19.67
N GLU A 182 4.03 -8.45 20.03
CA GLU A 182 4.47 -8.16 21.40
C GLU A 182 4.69 -6.66 21.65
N GLU A 183 5.16 -5.93 20.64
CA GLU A 183 5.63 -4.54 20.79
C GLU A 183 5.05 -3.61 19.73
N GLU A 184 4.87 -2.35 20.14
CA GLU A 184 4.62 -1.22 19.26
C GLU A 184 5.75 -0.20 19.40
N ILE A 185 6.22 0.33 18.27
CA ILE A 185 7.31 1.31 18.23
C ILE A 185 6.89 2.47 17.31
N HIS A 186 6.97 3.67 17.85
CA HIS A 186 6.75 4.89 17.07
C HIS A 186 8.05 5.68 16.96
N TYR A 187 8.27 6.33 15.84
CA TYR A 187 9.46 7.12 15.57
C TYR A 187 9.13 8.59 15.49
N TYR A 188 10.10 9.44 15.86
CA TYR A 188 9.96 10.87 15.60
C TYR A 188 9.86 11.13 14.10
N PRO A 189 8.94 12.00 13.66
CA PRO A 189 8.83 12.35 12.25
C PRO A 189 10.14 12.96 11.73
N VAL A 190 10.51 12.60 10.52
CA VAL A 190 11.73 13.05 9.85
C VAL A 190 11.37 13.92 8.65
N ALA A 191 12.03 15.06 8.50
CA ALA A 191 11.81 15.92 7.34
C ALA A 191 12.31 15.22 6.06
N ASP A 192 11.55 15.36 4.96
CA ASP A 192 11.89 14.79 3.66
C ASP A 192 13.29 15.20 3.18
N GLU A 193 13.70 16.42 3.47
CA GLU A 193 15.03 16.96 3.16
C GLU A 193 16.18 16.22 3.89
N ALA A 194 15.90 15.60 5.04
CA ALA A 194 16.88 14.86 5.81
C ALA A 194 17.14 13.45 5.28
N LEU A 195 16.21 12.94 4.47
CA LEU A 195 16.34 11.64 3.82
C LEU A 195 17.26 11.78 2.61
N THR A 196 18.54 12.01 2.82
CA THR A 196 19.52 12.15 1.75
C THR A 196 19.76 10.82 1.04
N ILE A 197 19.63 10.83 -0.28
CA ILE A 197 20.11 9.73 -1.12
C ILE A 197 21.62 9.79 -1.09
N SER A 198 22.26 8.72 -0.62
CA SER A 198 23.72 8.58 -0.77
C SER A 198 24.07 8.70 -2.25
N PRO A 199 25.00 9.59 -2.64
CA PRO A 199 25.36 9.83 -4.04
C PRO A 199 26.26 8.70 -4.56
N GLY A 200 25.71 7.48 -4.68
CA GLY A 200 26.47 6.28 -5.06
C GLY A 200 26.05 5.61 -6.36
N SER A 201 24.99 6.02 -7.00
CA SER A 201 24.56 5.46 -8.30
C SER A 201 24.00 6.52 -9.22
N ALA A 202 24.92 7.36 -9.74
CA ALA A 202 24.61 8.29 -10.83
C ALA A 202 24.34 7.51 -12.12
N ARG A 203 23.12 7.11 -12.36
CA ARG A 203 22.54 7.09 -13.70
C ARG A 203 21.36 8.05 -13.68
N VAL A 204 21.67 9.26 -14.13
CA VAL A 204 20.71 10.34 -14.37
C VAL A 204 19.70 9.88 -15.40
N TYR A 205 18.55 9.45 -14.91
CA TYR A 205 17.34 9.53 -15.68
C TYR A 205 16.37 10.37 -14.85
N MET A 206 15.70 11.33 -15.49
CA MET A 206 14.68 12.19 -14.91
C MET A 206 13.55 11.35 -14.31
N SER A 207 13.83 10.64 -13.25
CA SER A 207 12.87 10.16 -12.29
C SER A 207 12.98 11.11 -11.12
N TYR A 208 11.87 11.65 -10.70
CA TYR A 208 11.76 12.29 -9.41
C TYR A 208 12.51 11.42 -8.41
N SER A 209 13.59 11.94 -7.84
CA SER A 209 14.37 11.28 -6.82
C SER A 209 13.44 11.07 -5.62
N ARG A 210 12.74 9.94 -5.58
CA ARG A 210 11.95 9.59 -4.42
C ARG A 210 12.92 9.23 -3.32
N THR A 211 12.89 10.03 -2.28
CA THR A 211 13.51 9.71 -1.03
C THR A 211 13.07 8.32 -0.60
N ASN A 212 14.02 7.44 -0.28
CA ASN A 212 13.69 6.10 0.17
C ASN A 212 13.79 6.04 1.70
N PRO A 213 12.65 6.13 2.41
CA PRO A 213 12.63 6.10 3.86
C PRO A 213 13.08 4.73 4.45
N ASP A 214 13.05 3.67 3.65
CA ASP A 214 13.45 2.33 4.10
C ASP A 214 14.96 2.25 4.37
N THR A 215 15.76 3.01 3.65
CA THR A 215 17.24 3.01 3.78
C THR A 215 17.78 4.08 4.70
N TYR A 216 16.93 4.94 5.25
CA TYR A 216 17.37 6.01 6.15
C TYR A 216 17.76 5.47 7.52
N GLU A 217 18.95 5.91 8.01
CA GLU A 217 19.55 5.43 9.25
C GLU A 217 19.20 6.28 10.48
N GLY A 218 18.69 7.47 10.25
CA GLY A 218 18.47 8.47 11.31
C GLY A 218 17.13 8.39 12.01
N TRP A 219 16.40 7.28 11.90
CA TRP A 219 15.15 7.09 12.63
C TRP A 219 15.42 7.01 14.13
N THR A 220 14.78 7.91 14.90
CA THR A 220 14.89 7.95 16.37
C THR A 220 13.56 7.54 16.98
N ILE A 221 13.59 6.58 17.90
CA ILE A 221 12.38 6.11 18.60
C ILE A 221 11.83 7.23 19.46
N SER A 222 10.53 7.52 19.30
CA SER A 222 9.79 8.44 20.14
C SER A 222 9.09 7.76 21.31
N SER A 223 8.54 6.55 21.05
CA SER A 223 7.96 5.71 22.09
C SER A 223 8.06 4.24 21.69
N GLN A 224 8.19 3.38 22.70
CA GLN A 224 8.19 1.93 22.58
C GLN A 224 7.43 1.35 23.76
N GLY A 225 6.57 0.40 23.51
CA GLY A 225 5.75 -0.23 24.53
C GLY A 225 5.25 -1.61 24.13
N ALA A 226 4.61 -2.28 25.08
CA ALA A 226 3.92 -3.53 24.77
C ALA A 226 2.73 -3.26 23.86
N ASN A 227 2.54 -4.11 22.86
CA ASN A 227 1.38 -4.04 21.98
C ASN A 227 0.09 -4.36 22.76
N PRO A 228 -0.83 -3.38 22.91
CA PRO A 228 -2.02 -3.58 23.73
C PRO A 228 -3.01 -4.59 23.14
N PHE A 229 -2.89 -4.90 21.85
CA PHE A 229 -3.79 -5.82 21.15
C PHE A 229 -3.34 -7.28 21.25
N GLY A 230 -2.06 -7.55 21.54
CA GLY A 230 -1.48 -8.89 21.51
C GLY A 230 -1.48 -9.53 20.10
N LEU A 231 -1.73 -8.72 19.06
CA LEU A 231 -1.70 -9.10 17.66
C LEU A 231 -1.30 -7.88 16.82
N ILE A 232 -0.78 -8.10 15.62
CA ILE A 232 -0.46 -7.00 14.71
C ILE A 232 -1.78 -6.39 14.21
N PRO A 233 -2.07 -5.09 14.47
CA PRO A 233 -3.35 -4.48 14.14
C PRO A 233 -3.43 -4.09 12.66
N VAL A 234 -2.91 -4.93 11.79
CA VAL A 234 -2.89 -4.78 10.34
C VAL A 234 -3.41 -6.05 9.67
N ALA A 235 -4.46 -5.93 8.88
CA ALA A 235 -4.96 -7.02 8.06
C ALA A 235 -4.51 -6.81 6.60
N HIS A 236 -3.86 -7.81 6.02
CA HIS A 236 -3.53 -7.84 4.61
C HIS A 236 -4.66 -8.53 3.83
N ILE A 237 -5.17 -7.86 2.80
CA ILE A 237 -6.21 -8.38 1.92
C ILE A 237 -5.64 -8.42 0.51
N LYS A 238 -5.40 -9.62 0.00
CA LYS A 238 -4.97 -9.85 -1.38
C LYS A 238 -6.15 -9.63 -2.33
N ASN A 239 -5.90 -9.08 -3.50
CA ASN A 239 -6.92 -8.92 -4.54
C ASN A 239 -7.24 -10.28 -5.20
N VAL A 240 -6.23 -10.96 -5.67
CA VAL A 240 -6.31 -12.33 -6.16
C VAL A 240 -5.36 -13.17 -5.32
N GLU A 241 -5.88 -14.26 -4.75
CA GLU A 241 -5.06 -15.20 -3.98
C GLU A 241 -4.11 -15.93 -4.93
N THR A 242 -2.85 -15.84 -4.65
CA THR A 242 -1.76 -16.49 -5.39
C THR A 242 -0.79 -17.11 -4.39
N ASP A 243 0.11 -17.97 -4.87
CA ASP A 243 1.19 -18.54 -4.04
C ASP A 243 2.22 -17.49 -3.59
N ASP A 244 2.14 -16.28 -4.15
CA ASP A 244 2.98 -15.15 -3.74
C ASP A 244 2.53 -14.55 -2.40
N LEU A 245 3.46 -13.94 -1.67
CA LEU A 245 3.18 -13.21 -0.41
C LEU A 245 2.14 -12.10 -0.61
N TYR A 246 2.18 -11.44 -1.76
CA TYR A 246 1.27 -10.40 -2.15
C TYR A 246 0.35 -10.90 -3.26
N GLY A 247 -0.88 -10.44 -3.29
CA GLY A 247 -1.83 -10.75 -4.37
C GLY A 247 -1.44 -10.10 -5.69
N THR A 248 -2.17 -10.45 -6.74
CA THR A 248 -1.97 -9.93 -8.10
C THR A 248 -3.05 -8.92 -8.46
N GLY A 249 -2.67 -7.84 -9.13
CA GLY A 249 -3.61 -6.84 -9.65
C GLY A 249 -4.40 -7.35 -10.86
N ASP A 250 -5.60 -6.79 -11.08
CA ASP A 250 -6.50 -7.21 -12.17
C ASP A 250 -5.92 -6.99 -13.58
N LEU A 251 -4.92 -6.13 -13.71
CA LEU A 251 -4.33 -5.79 -15.01
C LEU A 251 -3.10 -6.61 -15.35
N TRP A 252 -2.60 -7.42 -14.44
CA TRP A 252 -1.32 -8.12 -14.60
C TRP A 252 -1.22 -8.92 -15.90
N ASP A 253 -2.23 -9.73 -16.19
CA ASP A 253 -2.26 -10.56 -17.39
C ASP A 253 -2.68 -9.79 -18.66
N LEU A 254 -3.16 -8.57 -18.49
CA LEU A 254 -3.72 -7.76 -19.59
C LEU A 254 -2.70 -6.79 -20.21
N TYR A 255 -1.55 -6.56 -19.59
CA TYR A 255 -0.59 -5.56 -20.08
C TYR A 255 -0.22 -5.71 -21.55
N ARG A 256 0.11 -6.93 -21.98
CA ARG A 256 0.47 -7.20 -23.38
C ARG A 256 -0.67 -6.91 -24.37
N VAL A 257 -1.92 -7.07 -23.91
CA VAL A 257 -3.10 -6.75 -24.73
C VAL A 257 -3.31 -5.25 -24.75
N LEU A 258 -3.21 -4.59 -23.59
CA LEU A 258 -3.36 -3.15 -23.46
C LEU A 258 -2.29 -2.42 -24.29
N ASP A 259 -1.08 -2.92 -24.32
CA ASP A 259 0.02 -2.38 -25.16
C ASP A 259 -0.36 -2.34 -26.62
N ARG A 260 -0.89 -3.44 -27.13
CA ARG A 260 -1.28 -3.54 -28.55
C ARG A 260 -2.45 -2.61 -28.91
N VAL A 261 -3.36 -2.37 -27.96
CA VAL A 261 -4.50 -1.47 -28.16
C VAL A 261 -4.06 -0.01 -28.15
N HIS A 262 -3.01 0.30 -27.41
CA HIS A 262 -2.46 1.65 -27.33
C HIS A 262 -1.45 1.98 -28.43
N LEU A 263 -0.96 0.97 -29.17
CA LEU A 263 -0.13 1.22 -30.35
C LEU A 263 -0.96 1.90 -31.44
N PRO A 264 -0.43 2.91 -32.13
CA PRO A 264 -1.13 3.50 -33.26
C PRO A 264 -1.34 2.43 -34.33
N ILE A 265 -2.59 2.31 -34.76
CA ILE A 265 -2.91 1.61 -36.00
C ILE A 265 -2.33 2.48 -37.12
N THR A 266 -1.19 2.09 -37.63
CA THR A 266 -0.57 2.71 -38.82
C THR A 266 -1.36 2.35 -40.07
#